data_5bb52e30dc0e1b895cb37679b6ccfd02
#
_entry.id   5bb52e30dc0e1b895cb37679b6ccfd02
#
_cell.length_a   1.000
_cell.length_b   1.000
_cell.length_c   1.000
_cell.angle_alpha   90.00
_cell.angle_beta   90.00
_cell.angle_gamma   90.00
#
_symmetry.space_group_name_H-M   'P 1'
#
loop_
_entity.id
_entity.type
_entity.pdbx_description
1 polymer ?
#
loop_
_entity_poly.entity_id
_entity_poly.type
_entity_poly.pdbx_seq_one_letter_code
_entity_poly.pdbx_strand_id
1 'polypeptide(L)'
;MSKTNEMTDSEYQHLADVAFKHIESAFHDVDAEDVDLDRAGDVITLTFKSGVRCVVNTQRPTRQVWLAANARAWHFDFDVATQRWMDDKGLGIELFAAVGRIVKESAGIDIELGSLPPPPPPSLR
;
A
#
# COMPACT_ATOMS: atom_id res chain seq x y z
N MET A 1 -6.37 22.73 -8.54
CA MET A 1 -6.59 22.22 -8.07
C MET A 1 -6.04 21.56 -7.24
N SER A 2 -6.17 21.43 -6.29
CA SER A 2 -5.50 20.87 -5.45
C SER A 2 -5.65 19.56 -5.39
N LYS A 3 -4.93 18.87 -4.74
CA LYS A 3 -4.94 17.65 -4.69
C LYS A 3 -4.73 17.14 -3.44
N THR A 4 -4.38 15.95 -3.24
CA THR A 4 -4.15 15.25 -2.00
C THR A 4 -3.09 15.87 -1.20
N ASN A 5 -2.28 16.70 -1.79
CA ASN A 5 -1.23 17.31 -1.03
C ASN A 5 -1.68 18.33 -0.04
N GLU A 6 -2.96 18.61 0.01
CA GLU A 6 -3.48 19.53 1.00
C GLU A 6 -3.66 18.90 2.36
N MET A 7 -3.55 17.60 2.48
CA MET A 7 -3.72 17.00 3.79
C MET A 7 -2.52 17.33 4.69
N THR A 8 -2.75 17.36 5.99
CA THR A 8 -1.69 17.63 6.94
C THR A 8 -0.78 16.44 7.07
N ASP A 9 0.39 16.63 7.68
CA ASP A 9 1.29 15.54 7.97
C ASP A 9 0.64 14.48 8.82
N SER A 10 -0.13 14.89 9.82
CA SER A 10 -0.81 13.93 10.68
C SER A 10 -1.81 13.11 9.93
N GLU A 11 -2.59 13.76 9.07
CA GLU A 11 -3.59 13.03 8.27
C GLU A 11 -2.91 12.04 7.34
N TYR A 12 -1.85 12.49 6.67
CA TYR A 12 -1.11 11.63 5.77
C TYR A 12 -0.54 10.43 6.51
N GLN A 13 0.11 10.69 7.65
CA GLN A 13 0.75 9.62 8.41
C GLN A 13 -0.29 8.59 8.89
N HIS A 14 -1.46 9.07 9.31
CA HIS A 14 -2.52 8.18 9.72
C HIS A 14 -3.04 7.32 8.56
N LEU A 15 -3.28 7.94 7.42
CA LEU A 15 -3.79 7.21 6.26
C LEU A 15 -2.78 6.20 5.75
N ALA A 16 -1.50 6.57 5.76
CA ALA A 16 -0.45 5.65 5.34
C ALA A 16 -0.35 4.47 6.33
N ASP A 17 -0.46 4.75 7.63
CA ASP A 17 -0.39 3.70 8.63
C ASP A 17 -1.56 2.73 8.49
N VAL A 18 -2.76 3.24 8.20
CA VAL A 18 -3.91 2.39 7.96
C VAL A 18 -3.67 1.48 6.76
N ALA A 19 -3.11 2.02 5.69
CA ALA A 19 -2.81 1.21 4.51
C ALA A 19 -1.76 0.14 4.84
N PHE A 20 -0.73 0.49 5.60
CA PHE A 20 0.31 -0.46 5.96
C PHE A 20 -0.23 -1.58 6.84
N LYS A 21 -1.09 -1.24 7.80
CA LYS A 21 -1.70 -2.26 8.64
C LYS A 21 -2.62 -3.17 7.84
N HIS A 22 -3.28 -2.63 6.83
CA HIS A 22 -4.14 -3.41 5.97
C HIS A 22 -3.31 -4.43 5.18
N ILE A 23 -2.17 -3.99 4.65
CA ILE A 23 -1.26 -4.89 3.95
C ILE A 23 -0.76 -5.98 4.90
N GLU A 24 -0.32 -5.60 6.10
CA GLU A 24 0.15 -6.58 7.07
C GLU A 24 -0.91 -7.63 7.38
N SER A 25 -2.15 -7.19 7.56
CA SER A 25 -3.24 -8.10 7.88
C SER A 25 -3.49 -9.12 6.78
N ALA A 26 -3.32 -8.71 5.53
CA ALA A 26 -3.56 -9.61 4.41
C ALA A 26 -2.57 -10.77 4.38
N PHE A 27 -1.40 -10.60 5.00
CA PHE A 27 -0.38 -11.65 5.01
C PHE A 27 -0.39 -12.47 6.29
N HIS A 28 -1.36 -12.23 7.17
CA HIS A 28 -1.39 -12.91 8.46
C HIS A 28 -1.38 -14.44 8.31
N ASP A 29 -2.11 -14.96 7.34
CA ASP A 29 -2.21 -16.41 7.14
C ASP A 29 -1.32 -16.94 6.03
N VAL A 30 -0.42 -16.12 5.52
CA VAL A 30 0.47 -16.55 4.45
C VAL A 30 1.73 -17.14 5.07
N ASP A 31 2.16 -18.29 4.56
CA ASP A 31 3.36 -18.94 5.07
C ASP A 31 4.58 -18.07 4.76
N ALA A 32 5.38 -17.78 5.77
CA ALA A 32 6.56 -16.95 5.61
C ALA A 32 7.57 -17.53 4.64
N GLU A 33 7.53 -18.85 4.41
CA GLU A 33 8.42 -19.46 3.42
C GLU A 33 8.01 -19.06 2.01
N ASP A 34 6.74 -18.77 1.79
CA ASP A 34 6.29 -18.35 0.47
C ASP A 34 6.48 -16.85 0.29
N VAL A 35 6.06 -16.06 1.26
CA VAL A 35 6.23 -14.62 1.25
C VAL A 35 6.49 -14.17 2.68
N ASP A 36 7.66 -13.63 2.92
CA ASP A 36 8.02 -13.13 4.24
C ASP A 36 7.77 -11.63 4.27
N LEU A 37 6.92 -11.19 5.17
CA LEU A 37 6.65 -9.76 5.34
C LEU A 37 7.38 -9.24 6.56
N ASP A 38 8.19 -8.22 6.36
CA ASP A 38 8.86 -7.53 7.44
C ASP A 38 8.46 -6.07 7.41
N ARG A 39 8.03 -5.54 8.52
CA ARG A 39 7.73 -4.12 8.61
C ARG A 39 8.68 -3.47 9.61
N ALA A 40 9.38 -2.46 9.17
CA ALA A 40 10.26 -1.68 10.04
C ALA A 40 9.87 -0.21 9.86
N GLY A 41 9.14 0.33 10.82
CA GLY A 41 8.69 1.72 10.75
C GLY A 41 7.80 1.95 9.54
N ASP A 42 8.29 2.77 8.63
CA ASP A 42 7.53 3.19 7.46
C ASP A 42 7.88 2.39 6.21
N VAL A 43 8.44 1.21 6.37
CA VAL A 43 8.85 0.37 5.24
C VAL A 43 8.33 -1.04 5.46
N ILE A 44 7.66 -1.58 4.46
CA ILE A 44 7.30 -2.99 4.42
C ILE A 44 8.14 -3.64 3.34
N THR A 45 8.79 -4.75 3.66
CA THR A 45 9.53 -5.53 2.69
C THR A 45 8.90 -6.90 2.59
N LEU A 46 8.51 -7.28 1.38
CA LEU A 46 8.05 -8.64 1.09
C LEU A 46 9.20 -9.36 0.41
N THR A 47 9.61 -10.48 0.95
CA THR A 47 10.66 -11.29 0.34
C THR A 47 10.03 -12.58 -0.12
N PHE A 48 10.14 -12.85 -1.41
CA PHE A 48 9.53 -14.04 -1.99
C PHE A 48 10.53 -15.19 -1.96
N LYS A 49 10.02 -16.41 -2.07
CA LYS A 49 10.86 -17.60 -2.03
C LYS A 49 11.98 -17.55 -3.07
N SER A 50 11.74 -16.92 -4.21
CA SER A 50 12.73 -16.78 -5.26
C SER A 50 13.85 -15.81 -4.90
N GLY A 51 13.70 -15.04 -3.83
CA GLY A 51 14.65 -13.99 -3.48
C GLY A 51 14.27 -12.61 -3.99
N VAL A 52 13.23 -12.54 -4.83
CA VAL A 52 12.74 -11.25 -5.30
C VAL A 52 12.12 -10.50 -4.12
N ARG A 53 12.28 -9.19 -4.10
CA ARG A 53 11.73 -8.36 -3.04
C ARG A 53 10.78 -7.32 -3.58
N CYS A 54 9.79 -7.01 -2.78
CA CYS A 54 8.85 -5.94 -3.04
C CYS A 54 8.89 -5.01 -1.84
N VAL A 55 9.09 -3.73 -2.06
CA VAL A 55 9.21 -2.76 -0.97
C VAL A 55 8.13 -1.71 -1.09
N VAL A 56 7.42 -1.47 0.02
CA VAL A 56 6.42 -0.41 0.11
C VAL A 56 6.91 0.55 1.18
N ASN A 57 7.05 1.82 0.86
CA ASN A 57 7.51 2.78 1.85
C ASN A 57 6.79 4.12 1.71
N THR A 58 6.74 4.86 2.80
CA THR A 58 6.17 6.20 2.75
C THR A 58 7.21 7.18 2.25
N GLN A 59 6.72 8.25 1.62
CA GLN A 59 7.56 9.38 1.20
C GLN A 59 6.90 10.64 1.70
N ARG A 60 7.35 11.11 2.86
CA ARG A 60 6.71 12.24 3.52
C ARG A 60 6.78 13.54 2.73
N PRO A 61 7.91 13.89 2.11
CA PRO A 61 7.97 15.16 1.40
C PRO A 61 6.93 15.29 0.30
N THR A 62 6.55 14.18 -0.33
CA THR A 62 5.56 14.21 -1.39
C THR A 62 4.20 13.71 -0.93
N ARG A 63 4.10 13.26 0.32
CA ARG A 63 2.91 12.64 0.89
C ARG A 63 2.39 11.51 0.04
N GLN A 64 3.31 10.65 -0.35
CA GLN A 64 2.99 9.51 -1.21
C GLN A 64 3.38 8.20 -0.53
N VAL A 65 2.89 7.11 -1.09
CA VAL A 65 3.37 5.77 -0.79
C VAL A 65 4.03 5.26 -2.06
N TRP A 66 5.24 4.75 -1.93
CA TRP A 66 6.01 4.25 -3.05
C TRP A 66 6.09 2.73 -2.99
N LEU A 67 6.03 2.09 -4.14
CA LEU A 67 6.09 0.64 -4.28
C LEU A 67 7.14 0.31 -5.32
N ALA A 68 8.02 -0.62 -5.02
CA ALA A 68 9.06 -1.03 -5.95
C ALA A 68 9.18 -2.54 -5.98
N ALA A 69 9.23 -3.12 -7.16
CA ALA A 69 9.42 -4.56 -7.35
C ALA A 69 9.84 -4.81 -8.79
N ASN A 70 10.74 -5.78 -9.00
CA ASN A 70 11.11 -6.23 -10.34
C ASN A 70 11.55 -5.09 -11.27
N ALA A 71 12.38 -4.20 -10.75
CA ALA A 71 12.91 -3.06 -11.50
C ALA A 71 11.84 -2.08 -11.96
N ARG A 72 10.66 -2.13 -11.34
CA ARG A 72 9.60 -1.18 -11.60
C ARG A 72 9.28 -0.46 -10.30
N ALA A 73 8.74 0.73 -10.42
CA ALA A 73 8.34 1.53 -9.26
C ALA A 73 7.08 2.30 -9.55
N TRP A 74 6.26 2.46 -8.52
CA TRP A 74 5.02 3.21 -8.60
C TRP A 74 4.96 4.18 -7.43
N HIS A 75 4.36 5.34 -7.67
CA HIS A 75 4.14 6.34 -6.62
C HIS A 75 2.65 6.57 -6.54
N PHE A 76 2.10 6.53 -5.34
CA PHE A 76 0.66 6.64 -5.13
C PHE A 76 0.33 7.84 -4.27
N ASP A 77 -0.64 8.63 -4.75
CA ASP A 77 -1.22 9.72 -4.00
C ASP A 77 -2.52 9.22 -3.38
N PHE A 78 -2.90 9.77 -2.23
CA PHE A 78 -4.18 9.41 -1.64
C PHE A 78 -5.29 10.22 -2.31
N ASP A 79 -6.23 9.51 -2.92
CA ASP A 79 -7.37 10.15 -3.59
C ASP A 79 -8.50 10.25 -2.59
N VAL A 80 -8.78 11.45 -2.15
CA VAL A 80 -9.80 11.69 -1.12
C VAL A 80 -11.18 11.28 -1.62
N ALA A 81 -11.46 11.48 -2.91
CA ALA A 81 -12.78 11.17 -3.44
C ALA A 81 -13.09 9.68 -3.36
N THR A 82 -12.11 8.83 -3.62
CA THR A 82 -12.32 7.37 -3.60
C THR A 82 -11.78 6.72 -2.33
N GLN A 83 -11.04 7.48 -1.53
CA GLN A 83 -10.39 6.96 -0.32
C GLN A 83 -9.40 5.84 -0.66
N ARG A 84 -8.69 6.00 -1.78
CA ARG A 84 -7.72 5.00 -2.24
C ARG A 84 -6.41 5.64 -2.60
N TRP A 85 -5.34 4.86 -2.53
CA TRP A 85 -4.03 5.29 -2.96
C TRP A 85 -3.91 4.97 -4.44
N MET A 86 -3.86 6.00 -5.29
CA MET A 86 -3.86 5.84 -6.74
C MET A 86 -2.55 6.33 -7.34
N ASP A 87 -2.10 5.67 -8.40
CA ASP A 87 -0.83 6.02 -9.02
C ASP A 87 -0.82 7.47 -9.52
N ASP A 88 0.34 8.09 -9.49
CA ASP A 88 0.46 9.51 -9.83
C ASP A 88 0.61 9.77 -11.33
N LYS A 89 0.56 8.73 -12.15
CA LYS A 89 0.67 8.89 -13.60
C LYS A 89 -0.67 8.76 -14.31
N GLY A 90 -1.73 8.65 -13.56
CA GLY A 90 -3.08 8.59 -14.15
C GLY A 90 -3.40 7.28 -14.84
N LEU A 91 -2.71 6.21 -14.46
CA LEU A 91 -2.95 4.91 -15.09
C LEU A 91 -4.08 4.12 -14.44
N GLY A 92 -4.64 4.64 -13.36
CA GLY A 92 -5.74 3.97 -12.68
C GLY A 92 -5.31 2.79 -11.84
N ILE A 93 -4.05 2.72 -11.47
CA ILE A 93 -3.52 1.61 -10.66
C ILE A 93 -3.67 1.98 -9.20
N GLU A 94 -4.25 1.07 -8.43
CA GLU A 94 -4.47 1.26 -7.01
C GLU A 94 -3.45 0.43 -6.23
N LEU A 95 -3.00 0.95 -5.10
CA LEU A 95 -1.90 0.35 -4.33
C LEU A 95 -2.12 -1.11 -3.97
N PHE A 96 -3.26 -1.43 -3.38
CA PHE A 96 -3.49 -2.80 -2.92
C PHE A 96 -3.60 -3.77 -4.11
N ALA A 97 -4.20 -3.33 -5.18
CA ALA A 97 -4.28 -4.14 -6.39
C ALA A 97 -2.89 -4.39 -6.97
N ALA A 98 -2.02 -3.37 -6.91
CA ALA A 98 -0.65 -3.52 -7.39
C ALA A 98 0.13 -4.52 -6.55
N VAL A 99 0.01 -4.41 -5.22
CA VAL A 99 0.69 -5.35 -4.32
C VAL A 99 0.18 -6.78 -4.58
N GLY A 100 -1.13 -6.95 -4.70
CA GLY A 100 -1.71 -8.26 -4.96
C GLY A 100 -1.21 -8.86 -6.26
N ARG A 101 -1.09 -8.03 -7.29
CA ARG A 101 -0.59 -8.48 -8.57
C ARG A 101 0.87 -8.92 -8.50
N ILE A 102 1.69 -8.16 -7.78
CA ILE A 102 3.09 -8.52 -7.61
C ILE A 102 3.21 -9.86 -6.89
N VAL A 103 2.40 -10.07 -5.84
CA VAL A 103 2.40 -11.32 -5.10
C VAL A 103 1.99 -12.48 -6.02
N LYS A 104 0.97 -12.26 -6.84
CA LYS A 104 0.52 -13.31 -7.76
C LYS A 104 1.61 -13.65 -8.77
N GLU A 105 2.25 -12.63 -9.31
CA GLU A 105 3.32 -12.84 -10.30
C GLU A 105 4.54 -13.50 -9.69
N SER A 106 4.89 -13.13 -8.47
CA SER A 106 6.13 -13.57 -7.85
C SER A 106 6.01 -14.85 -7.05
N ALA A 107 4.84 -15.12 -6.49
CA ALA A 107 4.63 -16.29 -5.63
C ALA A 107 3.51 -17.21 -6.09
N GLY A 108 2.72 -16.78 -7.06
CA GLY A 108 1.59 -17.58 -7.53
C GLY A 108 0.44 -17.66 -6.54
N ILE A 109 0.41 -16.77 -5.57
CA ILE A 109 -0.58 -16.78 -4.51
C ILE A 109 -1.57 -15.65 -4.71
N ASP A 110 -2.84 -15.93 -4.48
CA ASP A 110 -3.88 -14.90 -4.49
C ASP A 110 -4.02 -14.34 -3.09
N ILE A 111 -3.82 -13.03 -2.96
CA ILE A 111 -3.94 -12.34 -1.69
C ILE A 111 -5.16 -11.46 -1.73
N GLU A 112 -5.99 -11.57 -0.71
CA GLU A 112 -7.19 -10.76 -0.61
C GLU A 112 -6.89 -9.45 0.08
N LEU A 113 -6.44 -8.47 -0.69
CA LEU A 113 -6.22 -7.15 -0.15
C LEU A 113 -7.45 -6.28 -0.31
N GLY A 114 -8.07 -6.33 -1.46
CA GLY A 114 -9.28 -5.56 -1.70
C GLY A 114 -9.09 -4.08 -1.45
N SER A 115 -10.19 -3.40 -1.18
CA SER A 115 -10.16 -2.00 -0.78
C SER A 115 -10.22 -1.92 0.71
N LEU A 116 -9.74 -0.82 1.26
CA LEU A 116 -9.94 -0.57 2.68
C LEU A 116 -11.43 -0.49 2.97
N PRO A 117 -11.86 -0.93 4.14
CA PRO A 117 -13.27 -0.75 4.49
C PRO A 117 -13.58 0.75 4.56
N PRO A 118 -14.82 1.13 4.28
CA PRO A 118 -15.14 2.55 4.36
C PRO A 118 -14.91 3.05 5.77
N PRO A 119 -14.56 4.31 5.91
CA PRO A 119 -14.36 4.86 7.25
C PRO A 119 -15.68 4.83 8.00
N PRO A 120 -15.65 4.75 9.33
CA PRO A 120 -16.89 4.81 10.08
C PRO A 120 -17.57 6.14 9.86
N PRO A 121 -18.90 6.20 9.97
CA PRO A 121 -19.58 7.47 9.80
C PRO A 121 -19.12 8.45 10.87
N PRO A 122 -19.19 9.72 10.58
CA PRO A 122 -18.78 10.69 11.60
C PRO A 122 -19.65 10.50 12.82
N SER A 123 -18.99 10.65 13.94
CA SER A 123 -19.72 10.51 15.13
C SER A 123 -20.70 11.59 15.28
N LEU A 124 -21.89 11.22 15.62
CA LEU A 124 -22.87 12.22 15.86
C LEU A 124 -22.84 12.49 17.31
N ARG A 125 -22.16 13.43 17.75
CA ARG A 125 -22.08 13.62 19.09
C ARG A 125 -22.59 14.85 19.46
#